data_554fdba9a067d41c8476fd48e1191771
#
_entry.id   554fdba9a067d41c8476fd48e1191771
#
_cell.length_a   1.000
_cell.length_b   1.000
_cell.length_c   1.000
_cell.angle_alpha   90.00
_cell.angle_beta   90.00
_cell.angle_gamma   90.00
#
_symmetry.space_group_name_H-M   'P 1'
#
loop_
_entity.id
_entity.type
_entity.pdbx_description
1 polymer ?
#
loop_
_entity_poly.entity_id
_entity_poly.type
_entity_poly.pdbx_seq_one_letter_code
_entity_poly.pdbx_strand_id
1 'polypeptide(L)'
;TDLRGLDRNTDTVVWLGHSTYFVQLGGRRLLIDPVFSTYASPVFFANRAFEGTNLYTAEDMPDIDYLLISHDHWDHLDYATATALRSKVGQVVCPLGVGAHFEAWGYGKETVFEGDWYSVLEGKGGFAIHILPARHFSGRSLTRNKTLWAGFALVTPEHRIFFSGDSGYGKHFAEIGARFGGFDLAMLDCGQYDENWRYVHMMPEDTAQAAEDLRARALLPGHVGKFAIAY
;
A
#
# COMPACT_ATOMS: atom_id res chain seq x y z
N THR A 1 -6.17 -18.70 0.76
CA THR A 1 -5.35 -18.81 1.99
C THR A 1 -6.17 -18.35 3.19
N ASP A 2 -6.21 -19.14 4.26
CA ASP A 2 -6.79 -18.67 5.53
C ASP A 2 -5.75 -17.78 6.25
N LEU A 3 -5.99 -16.46 6.23
CA LEU A 3 -5.07 -15.50 6.83
C LEU A 3 -5.06 -15.54 8.37
N ARG A 4 -6.17 -16.00 8.98
CA ARG A 4 -6.28 -16.11 10.44
C ARG A 4 -5.51 -17.29 10.99
N GLY A 5 -5.39 -18.36 10.19
CA GLY A 5 -4.65 -19.57 10.55
C GLY A 5 -3.15 -19.53 10.29
N LEU A 6 -2.62 -18.42 9.72
CA LEU A 6 -1.18 -18.30 9.48
C LEU A 6 -0.39 -18.20 10.78
N ASP A 7 0.68 -19.00 10.90
CA ASP A 7 1.64 -18.87 12.00
C ASP A 7 2.30 -17.50 11.97
N ARG A 8 2.11 -16.73 13.04
CA ARG A 8 2.57 -15.35 13.15
C ARG A 8 4.11 -15.21 13.09
N ASN A 9 4.84 -16.31 13.35
CA ASN A 9 6.30 -16.31 13.29
C ASN A 9 6.86 -16.60 11.90
N THR A 10 5.99 -16.89 10.93
CA THR A 10 6.40 -17.12 9.53
C THR A 10 6.21 -15.86 8.73
N ASP A 11 7.30 -15.26 8.25
CA ASP A 11 7.25 -14.11 7.38
C ASP A 11 6.58 -14.48 6.05
N THR A 12 5.53 -13.74 5.70
CA THR A 12 4.64 -14.11 4.59
C THR A 12 4.10 -12.86 3.92
N VAL A 13 4.05 -12.85 2.59
CA VAL A 13 3.35 -11.85 1.79
C VAL A 13 2.26 -12.53 0.99
N VAL A 14 1.03 -12.03 1.10
CA VAL A 14 -0.12 -12.49 0.32
C VAL A 14 -0.70 -11.31 -0.45
N TRP A 15 -0.66 -11.40 -1.78
CA TRP A 15 -1.32 -10.43 -2.64
C TRP A 15 -2.83 -10.73 -2.68
N LEU A 16 -3.65 -9.73 -2.35
CA LEU A 16 -5.11 -9.85 -2.27
C LEU A 16 -5.82 -9.24 -3.48
N GLY A 17 -5.05 -8.89 -4.52
CA GLY A 17 -5.53 -8.25 -5.74
C GLY A 17 -5.30 -6.74 -5.74
N HIS A 18 -5.15 -6.16 -6.93
CA HIS A 18 -4.81 -4.76 -7.15
C HIS A 18 -3.55 -4.34 -6.39
N SER A 19 -3.64 -3.35 -5.51
CA SER A 19 -2.56 -2.89 -4.62
C SER A 19 -2.73 -3.34 -3.18
N THR A 20 -3.62 -4.31 -2.92
CA THR A 20 -3.87 -4.82 -1.57
C THR A 20 -2.93 -5.97 -1.23
N TYR A 21 -2.21 -5.83 -0.12
CA TYR A 21 -1.31 -6.87 0.39
C TYR A 21 -1.53 -7.11 1.87
N PHE A 22 -1.55 -8.39 2.26
CA PHE A 22 -1.39 -8.81 3.64
C PHE A 22 0.07 -9.24 3.83
N VAL A 23 0.74 -8.67 4.83
CA VAL A 23 2.14 -8.94 5.12
C VAL A 23 2.28 -9.37 6.57
N GLN A 24 2.89 -10.54 6.83
CA GLN A 24 3.46 -10.89 8.12
C GLN A 24 4.97 -10.68 8.05
N LEU A 25 5.53 -9.91 8.97
CA LEU A 25 6.96 -9.60 8.99
C LEU A 25 7.44 -9.35 10.44
N GLY A 26 8.40 -10.13 10.88
CA GLY A 26 8.94 -10.03 12.24
C GLY A 26 7.87 -10.16 13.33
N GLY A 27 6.92 -11.08 13.16
CA GLY A 27 5.81 -11.33 14.06
C GLY A 27 4.70 -10.26 14.05
N ARG A 28 4.71 -9.32 13.09
CA ARG A 28 3.68 -8.29 12.93
C ARG A 28 2.84 -8.55 11.70
N ARG A 29 1.57 -8.19 11.78
CA ARG A 29 0.59 -8.28 10.69
C ARG A 29 0.29 -6.89 10.16
N LEU A 30 0.56 -6.70 8.88
CA LEU A 30 0.32 -5.45 8.18
C LEU A 30 -0.70 -5.69 7.07
N LEU A 31 -1.56 -4.72 6.84
CA LEU A 31 -2.47 -4.69 5.71
C LEU A 31 -2.24 -3.39 4.94
N ILE A 32 -1.98 -3.50 3.65
CA ILE A 32 -1.58 -2.38 2.80
C ILE A 32 -2.68 -2.13 1.76
N ASP A 33 -3.14 -0.88 1.66
CA ASP A 33 -4.13 -0.39 0.69
C ASP A 33 -5.34 -1.32 0.48
N PRO A 34 -6.05 -1.75 1.55
CA PRO A 34 -7.12 -2.71 1.41
C PRO A 34 -8.37 -2.11 0.79
N VAL A 35 -8.81 -2.69 -0.33
CA VAL A 35 -10.05 -2.36 -1.01
C VAL A 35 -10.85 -3.65 -1.20
N PHE A 36 -11.83 -3.89 -0.33
CA PHE A 36 -12.72 -5.05 -0.41
C PHE A 36 -14.08 -4.72 -1.00
N SER A 37 -14.34 -3.44 -1.29
CA SER A 37 -15.55 -2.98 -1.99
C SER A 37 -15.58 -3.46 -3.44
N THR A 38 -16.80 -3.60 -3.96
CA THR A 38 -17.03 -3.95 -5.37
C THR A 38 -16.66 -2.81 -6.32
N TYR A 39 -16.65 -1.57 -5.84
CA TYR A 39 -16.39 -0.38 -6.65
C TYR A 39 -15.26 0.45 -6.04
N ALA A 40 -14.23 0.73 -6.82
CA ALA A 40 -13.17 1.69 -6.48
C ALA A 40 -13.59 3.10 -6.92
N SER A 41 -14.72 3.57 -6.41
CA SER A 41 -15.38 4.82 -6.86
C SER A 41 -16.38 5.30 -5.82
N PRO A 42 -16.65 6.63 -5.76
CA PRO A 42 -17.75 7.17 -4.94
C PRO A 42 -19.15 6.79 -5.48
N VAL A 43 -19.21 6.22 -6.69
CA VAL A 43 -20.47 5.87 -7.37
C VAL A 43 -20.50 4.40 -7.79
N PHE A 44 -21.65 3.77 -7.66
CA PHE A 44 -21.82 2.31 -7.86
C PHE A 44 -21.75 1.84 -9.33
N PHE A 45 -21.57 2.75 -10.28
CA PHE A 45 -21.53 2.43 -11.72
C PHE A 45 -20.14 2.64 -12.35
N ALA A 46 -19.14 3.03 -11.57
CA ALA A 46 -17.79 3.27 -12.07
C ALA A 46 -16.75 2.37 -11.34
N ASN A 47 -15.69 2.01 -12.05
CA ASN A 47 -14.54 1.24 -11.53
C ASN A 47 -14.96 -0.03 -10.76
N ARG A 48 -15.79 -0.86 -11.38
CA ARG A 48 -16.24 -2.12 -10.80
C ARG A 48 -15.12 -3.15 -10.83
N ALA A 49 -14.94 -3.86 -9.73
CA ALA A 49 -14.05 -5.02 -9.66
C ALA A 49 -14.48 -6.10 -10.64
N PHE A 50 -13.51 -6.75 -11.29
CA PHE A 50 -13.78 -7.91 -12.16
C PHE A 50 -14.44 -9.02 -11.35
N GLU A 51 -15.30 -9.79 -12.01
CA GLU A 51 -16.00 -10.91 -11.37
C GLU A 51 -14.99 -11.92 -10.80
N GLY A 52 -15.21 -12.37 -9.57
CA GLY A 52 -14.36 -13.35 -8.90
C GLY A 52 -13.07 -12.79 -8.28
N THR A 53 -12.84 -11.48 -8.29
CA THR A 53 -11.60 -10.88 -7.73
C THR A 53 -11.74 -10.43 -6.27
N ASN A 54 -12.96 -10.30 -5.73
CA ASN A 54 -13.21 -10.03 -4.32
C ASN A 54 -13.21 -11.33 -3.52
N LEU A 55 -12.02 -11.90 -3.27
CA LEU A 55 -11.84 -13.17 -2.56
C LEU A 55 -11.81 -13.02 -1.04
N TYR A 56 -11.64 -11.81 -0.54
CA TYR A 56 -11.51 -11.50 0.88
C TYR A 56 -12.43 -10.34 1.28
N THR A 57 -12.82 -10.36 2.54
CA THR A 57 -13.58 -9.32 3.22
C THR A 57 -12.85 -8.87 4.49
N ALA A 58 -13.33 -7.82 5.14
CA ALA A 58 -12.80 -7.41 6.45
C ALA A 58 -12.97 -8.49 7.53
N GLU A 59 -13.96 -9.37 7.39
CA GLU A 59 -14.20 -10.47 8.34
C GLU A 59 -13.12 -11.55 8.25
N ASP A 60 -12.54 -11.77 7.08
CA ASP A 60 -11.48 -12.75 6.86
C ASP A 60 -10.12 -12.30 7.42
N MET A 61 -9.98 -11.00 7.73
CA MET A 61 -8.75 -10.47 8.29
C MET A 61 -8.59 -10.84 9.76
N PRO A 62 -7.39 -11.28 10.18
CA PRO A 62 -7.02 -11.34 11.60
C PRO A 62 -6.89 -9.92 12.19
N ASP A 63 -6.52 -9.83 13.48
CA ASP A 63 -6.06 -8.56 14.05
C ASP A 63 -4.82 -8.08 13.32
N ILE A 64 -4.81 -6.81 12.96
CA ILE A 64 -3.80 -6.11 12.15
C ILE A 64 -3.03 -5.15 13.06
N ASP A 65 -1.72 -5.32 13.18
CA ASP A 65 -0.89 -4.42 13.96
C ASP A 65 -0.81 -3.04 13.28
N TYR A 66 -0.63 -3.02 11.94
CA TYR A 66 -0.50 -1.79 11.16
C TYR A 66 -1.34 -1.83 9.88
N LEU A 67 -2.18 -0.83 9.69
CA LEU A 67 -2.89 -0.55 8.43
C LEU A 67 -2.14 0.57 7.71
N LEU A 68 -1.55 0.26 6.54
CA LEU A 68 -0.81 1.22 5.73
C LEU A 68 -1.66 1.70 4.56
N ILE A 69 -1.71 3.01 4.36
CA ILE A 69 -2.38 3.62 3.20
C ILE A 69 -1.39 4.51 2.46
N SER A 70 -1.17 4.21 1.19
CA SER A 70 -0.22 4.94 0.35
C SER A 70 -0.71 6.32 -0.06
N HIS A 71 -1.99 6.46 -0.37
CA HIS A 71 -2.63 7.72 -0.75
C HIS A 71 -4.16 7.61 -0.73
N ASP A 72 -4.86 8.70 -1.06
CA ASP A 72 -6.31 8.80 -0.84
C ASP A 72 -7.18 8.43 -2.06
N HIS A 73 -6.63 7.87 -3.15
CA HIS A 73 -7.46 7.40 -4.27
C HIS A 73 -8.43 6.30 -3.83
N TRP A 74 -9.54 6.17 -4.57
CA TRP A 74 -10.64 5.27 -4.22
C TRP A 74 -10.27 3.79 -4.28
N ASP A 75 -9.27 3.43 -5.07
CA ASP A 75 -8.74 2.09 -5.24
C ASP A 75 -7.59 1.73 -4.26
N HIS A 76 -7.30 2.63 -3.30
CA HIS A 76 -6.33 2.43 -2.21
C HIS A 76 -6.95 2.71 -0.85
N LEU A 77 -7.78 3.74 -0.72
CA LEU A 77 -8.45 4.14 0.52
C LEU A 77 -9.95 3.91 0.40
N ASP A 78 -10.41 2.73 0.81
CA ASP A 78 -11.80 2.31 0.77
C ASP A 78 -12.51 2.56 2.12
N TYR A 79 -13.50 3.45 2.13
CA TYR A 79 -14.27 3.80 3.32
C TYR A 79 -14.92 2.58 3.98
N ALA A 80 -15.59 1.73 3.20
CA ALA A 80 -16.30 0.58 3.73
C ALA A 80 -15.34 -0.43 4.36
N THR A 81 -14.21 -0.71 3.69
CA THR A 81 -13.17 -1.59 4.21
C THR A 81 -12.53 -1.00 5.48
N ALA A 82 -12.11 0.26 5.44
CA ALA A 82 -11.48 0.91 6.59
C ALA A 82 -12.39 0.92 7.82
N THR A 83 -13.67 1.27 7.65
CA THR A 83 -14.62 1.29 8.77
C THR A 83 -14.93 -0.10 9.33
N ALA A 84 -15.03 -1.13 8.47
CA ALA A 84 -15.22 -2.51 8.91
C ALA A 84 -14.01 -3.08 9.65
N LEU A 85 -12.79 -2.64 9.31
CA LEU A 85 -11.55 -3.07 9.94
C LEU A 85 -11.23 -2.34 11.26
N ARG A 86 -11.93 -1.25 11.59
CA ARG A 86 -11.56 -0.35 12.69
C ARG A 86 -11.28 -1.05 14.03
N SER A 87 -12.07 -2.04 14.40
CA SER A 87 -11.90 -2.78 15.67
C SER A 87 -10.74 -3.79 15.64
N LYS A 88 -10.17 -4.07 14.47
CA LYS A 88 -9.09 -5.04 14.27
C LYS A 88 -7.74 -4.37 14.05
N VAL A 89 -7.70 -3.04 13.84
CA VAL A 89 -6.49 -2.29 13.51
C VAL A 89 -5.89 -1.66 14.76
N GLY A 90 -4.63 -1.97 15.04
CA GLY A 90 -3.87 -1.38 16.14
C GLY A 90 -3.41 0.05 15.83
N GLN A 91 -2.82 0.26 14.66
CA GLN A 91 -2.35 1.58 14.24
C GLN A 91 -2.46 1.76 12.71
N VAL A 92 -2.88 2.94 12.30
CA VAL A 92 -2.84 3.38 10.89
C VAL A 92 -1.53 4.12 10.64
N VAL A 93 -0.91 3.87 9.49
CA VAL A 93 0.29 4.58 9.01
C VAL A 93 -0.01 5.16 7.64
N CYS A 94 0.10 6.47 7.47
CA CYS A 94 -0.25 7.12 6.23
C CYS A 94 0.54 8.42 6.00
N PRO A 95 0.62 8.91 4.75
CA PRO A 95 1.22 10.21 4.46
C PRO A 95 0.33 11.38 4.89
N LEU A 96 0.93 12.57 4.94
CA LEU A 96 0.29 13.82 5.40
C LEU A 96 -1.06 14.08 4.71
N GLY A 97 -2.06 14.42 5.51
CA GLY A 97 -3.44 14.76 5.12
C GLY A 97 -4.38 13.55 5.02
N VAL A 98 -3.86 12.33 4.86
CA VAL A 98 -4.68 11.11 4.76
C VAL A 98 -5.32 10.77 6.12
N GLY A 99 -4.64 11.06 7.22
CA GLY A 99 -5.13 10.78 8.58
C GLY A 99 -6.47 11.44 8.88
N ALA A 100 -6.76 12.60 8.28
CA ALA A 100 -8.04 13.29 8.44
C ALA A 100 -9.25 12.44 8.02
N HIS A 101 -9.09 11.56 7.02
CA HIS A 101 -10.14 10.62 6.62
C HIS A 101 -10.42 9.62 7.74
N PHE A 102 -9.38 9.05 8.34
CA PHE A 102 -9.51 8.08 9.44
C PHE A 102 -10.15 8.70 10.68
N GLU A 103 -9.74 9.92 11.05
CA GLU A 103 -10.37 10.65 12.16
C GLU A 103 -11.86 10.87 11.88
N ALA A 104 -12.23 11.32 10.68
CA ALA A 104 -13.62 11.50 10.27
C ALA A 104 -14.43 10.18 10.25
N TRP A 105 -13.78 9.04 10.09
CA TRP A 105 -14.38 7.70 10.08
C TRP A 105 -14.37 7.03 11.46
N GLY A 106 -13.98 7.77 12.51
CA GLY A 106 -14.08 7.35 13.90
C GLY A 106 -12.88 6.56 14.44
N TYR A 107 -11.73 6.62 13.78
CA TYR A 107 -10.46 6.19 14.37
C TYR A 107 -10.00 7.22 15.41
N GLY A 108 -9.43 6.76 16.52
CA GLY A 108 -8.81 7.66 17.49
C GLY A 108 -7.57 8.32 16.90
N LYS A 109 -7.39 9.60 17.14
CA LYS A 109 -6.23 10.35 16.62
C LYS A 109 -4.90 9.73 17.06
N GLU A 110 -4.85 9.19 18.25
CA GLU A 110 -3.69 8.49 18.84
C GLU A 110 -3.34 7.18 18.11
N THR A 111 -4.29 6.62 17.35
CA THR A 111 -4.07 5.40 16.55
C THR A 111 -3.61 5.69 15.12
N VAL A 112 -3.47 6.95 14.74
CA VAL A 112 -3.04 7.37 13.40
C VAL A 112 -1.65 7.98 13.47
N PHE A 113 -0.67 7.32 12.83
CA PHE A 113 0.64 7.88 12.55
C PHE A 113 0.63 8.49 11.14
N GLU A 114 0.73 9.78 11.08
CA GLU A 114 0.77 10.55 9.84
C GLU A 114 2.16 11.19 9.69
N GLY A 115 2.77 11.05 8.51
CA GLY A 115 4.12 11.54 8.29
C GLY A 115 4.39 12.05 6.88
N ASP A 116 5.43 12.88 6.77
CA ASP A 116 6.00 13.30 5.50
C ASP A 116 6.95 12.23 4.94
N TRP A 117 7.41 12.38 3.71
CA TRP A 117 8.48 11.55 3.16
C TRP A 117 9.69 11.55 4.10
N TYR A 118 10.26 10.37 4.27
CA TYR A 118 11.37 10.06 5.19
C TYR A 118 11.01 10.04 6.69
N SER A 119 9.73 10.25 7.05
CA SER A 119 9.25 9.93 8.41
C SER A 119 9.35 8.44 8.68
N VAL A 120 9.61 8.10 9.94
CA VAL A 120 9.80 6.71 10.39
C VAL A 120 8.94 6.45 11.61
N LEU A 121 8.16 5.37 11.57
CA LEU A 121 7.53 4.79 12.74
C LEU A 121 8.40 3.65 13.25
N GLU A 122 9.03 3.86 14.40
CA GLU A 122 9.84 2.85 15.10
C GLU A 122 8.95 1.90 15.90
N GLY A 123 9.16 0.60 15.68
CA GLY A 123 8.51 -0.47 16.44
C GLY A 123 9.49 -1.20 17.36
N LYS A 124 8.98 -2.11 18.17
CA LYS A 124 9.83 -2.95 19.04
C LYS A 124 10.60 -3.98 18.21
N GLY A 125 11.79 -4.38 18.72
CA GLY A 125 12.58 -5.45 18.12
C GLY A 125 13.26 -5.08 16.79
N GLY A 126 13.54 -3.79 16.56
CA GLY A 126 14.18 -3.33 15.33
C GLY A 126 13.24 -3.25 14.11
N PHE A 127 11.94 -3.44 14.33
CA PHE A 127 10.95 -3.21 13.28
C PHE A 127 10.75 -1.72 13.04
N ALA A 128 10.69 -1.30 11.77
CA ALA A 128 10.39 0.08 11.40
C ALA A 128 9.59 0.16 10.10
N ILE A 129 8.72 1.16 10.01
CA ILE A 129 8.00 1.54 8.79
C ILE A 129 8.48 2.93 8.37
N HIS A 130 9.07 3.02 7.18
CA HIS A 130 9.49 4.27 6.58
C HIS A 130 8.47 4.73 5.55
N ILE A 131 8.05 5.98 5.61
CA ILE A 131 7.25 6.65 4.58
C ILE A 131 8.23 7.21 3.56
N LEU A 132 8.10 6.86 2.28
CA LEU A 132 9.08 7.16 1.25
C LEU A 132 8.44 7.85 0.04
N PRO A 133 9.22 8.64 -0.72
CA PRO A 133 8.69 9.32 -1.90
C PRO A 133 8.18 8.36 -2.97
N ALA A 134 7.12 8.78 -3.65
CA ALA A 134 6.57 8.19 -4.85
C ALA A 134 6.28 9.29 -5.88
N ARG A 135 6.14 8.93 -7.14
CA ARG A 135 5.81 9.88 -8.21
C ARG A 135 4.38 9.68 -8.66
N HIS A 136 3.46 10.33 -7.95
CA HIS A 136 2.02 10.18 -8.17
C HIS A 136 1.29 11.51 -7.88
N PHE A 137 0.03 11.43 -7.54
CA PHE A 137 -0.81 12.54 -7.10
C PHE A 137 -1.89 12.01 -6.14
N SER A 138 -2.62 12.90 -5.49
CA SER A 138 -3.74 12.54 -4.64
C SER A 138 -5.03 13.21 -5.11
N GLY A 139 -6.19 12.64 -4.76
CA GLY A 139 -7.46 13.21 -5.11
C GLY A 139 -8.64 12.26 -4.89
N ARG A 140 -9.54 12.70 -4.02
CA ARG A 140 -10.75 11.96 -3.66
C ARG A 140 -12.03 12.74 -3.96
N SER A 141 -11.87 13.98 -4.42
CA SER A 141 -12.96 14.90 -4.73
C SER A 141 -12.65 15.72 -5.98
N LEU A 142 -13.35 16.82 -6.18
CA LEU A 142 -13.10 17.76 -7.28
C LEU A 142 -11.75 18.50 -7.14
N THR A 143 -11.11 18.44 -5.96
CA THR A 143 -9.81 19.06 -5.71
C THR A 143 -8.74 17.99 -5.60
N ARG A 144 -7.58 18.18 -6.24
CA ARG A 144 -6.42 17.29 -6.22
C ARG A 144 -5.34 17.81 -5.28
N ASN A 145 -4.42 16.91 -4.89
CA ASN A 145 -3.20 17.22 -4.15
C ASN A 145 -3.44 17.92 -2.81
N LYS A 146 -4.47 17.49 -2.07
CA LYS A 146 -4.76 17.93 -0.70
C LYS A 146 -4.10 17.06 0.36
N THR A 147 -3.73 15.84 -0.02
CA THR A 147 -2.98 14.89 0.79
C THR A 147 -1.68 14.56 0.09
N LEU A 148 -0.71 14.06 0.82
CA LEU A 148 0.52 13.51 0.27
C LEU A 148 0.25 12.07 -0.19
N TRP A 149 1.17 11.49 -0.98
CA TRP A 149 1.22 10.10 -1.43
C TRP A 149 2.61 9.53 -1.13
N ALA A 150 2.70 8.22 -0.94
CA ALA A 150 3.94 7.60 -0.51
C ALA A 150 4.04 6.12 -0.88
N GLY A 151 5.28 5.62 -0.96
CA GLY A 151 5.62 4.22 -0.77
C GLY A 151 6.04 3.94 0.66
N PHE A 152 6.30 2.68 0.97
CA PHE A 152 6.74 2.25 2.31
C PHE A 152 7.93 1.30 2.22
N ALA A 153 8.91 1.47 3.13
CA ALA A 153 9.85 0.40 3.43
C ALA A 153 9.52 -0.20 4.80
N LEU A 154 9.35 -1.51 4.82
CA LEU A 154 9.14 -2.32 6.02
C LEU A 154 10.47 -2.98 6.35
N VAL A 155 11.02 -2.66 7.51
CA VAL A 155 12.38 -3.08 7.89
C VAL A 155 12.32 -3.87 9.18
N THR A 156 13.01 -5.02 9.20
CA THR A 156 13.37 -5.78 10.39
C THR A 156 14.89 -5.97 10.42
N PRO A 157 15.47 -6.52 11.47
CA PRO A 157 16.89 -6.91 11.47
C PRO A 157 17.24 -7.90 10.33
N GLU A 158 16.29 -8.77 9.94
CA GLU A 158 16.50 -9.85 8.99
C GLU A 158 16.08 -9.48 7.56
N HIS A 159 14.98 -8.73 7.40
CA HIS A 159 14.33 -8.50 6.10
C HIS A 159 13.97 -7.06 5.84
N ARG A 160 14.00 -6.68 4.56
CA ARG A 160 13.52 -5.38 4.05
C ARG A 160 12.57 -5.63 2.89
N ILE A 161 11.36 -5.10 3.01
CA ILE A 161 10.33 -5.15 1.95
C ILE A 161 10.02 -3.72 1.55
N PHE A 162 9.94 -3.46 0.24
CA PHE A 162 9.53 -2.17 -0.29
C PHE A 162 8.17 -2.30 -0.98
N PHE A 163 7.29 -1.34 -0.74
CA PHE A 163 6.04 -1.14 -1.45
C PHE A 163 6.04 0.26 -2.08
N SER A 164 5.83 0.37 -3.38
CA SER A 164 5.93 1.65 -4.08
C SER A 164 4.75 2.59 -3.83
N GLY A 165 3.59 2.08 -3.39
CA GLY A 165 2.34 2.74 -3.68
C GLY A 165 2.17 2.84 -5.19
N ASP A 166 1.34 3.78 -5.64
CA ASP A 166 1.29 4.15 -7.05
C ASP A 166 2.42 5.11 -7.39
N SER A 167 3.15 4.82 -8.45
CA SER A 167 4.30 5.63 -8.83
C SER A 167 4.67 5.46 -10.31
N GLY A 168 4.88 6.56 -10.99
CA GLY A 168 5.69 6.57 -12.19
C GLY A 168 7.17 6.35 -11.85
N TYR A 169 7.95 5.87 -12.84
CA TYR A 169 9.38 5.69 -12.69
C TYR A 169 10.11 7.03 -12.46
N GLY A 170 11.15 7.00 -11.62
CA GLY A 170 12.00 8.17 -11.34
C GLY A 170 13.22 7.82 -10.49
N LYS A 171 14.12 8.79 -10.35
CA LYS A 171 15.39 8.64 -9.63
C LYS A 171 15.26 8.23 -8.16
N HIS A 172 14.08 8.44 -7.56
CA HIS A 172 13.82 8.09 -6.17
C HIS A 172 14.02 6.59 -5.90
N PHE A 173 13.79 5.70 -6.88
CA PHE A 173 14.04 4.26 -6.71
C PHE A 173 15.52 3.97 -6.47
N ALA A 174 16.41 4.56 -7.24
CA ALA A 174 17.85 4.42 -7.05
C ALA A 174 18.33 5.05 -5.73
N GLU A 175 17.80 6.23 -5.37
CA GLU A 175 18.09 6.90 -4.09
C GLU A 175 17.65 6.03 -2.89
N ILE A 176 16.46 5.42 -2.96
CA ILE A 176 15.94 4.50 -1.94
C ILE A 176 16.81 3.22 -1.89
N GLY A 177 17.11 2.61 -3.04
CA GLY A 177 17.97 1.44 -3.11
C GLY A 177 19.35 1.67 -2.50
N ALA A 178 19.95 2.83 -2.76
CA ALA A 178 21.22 3.23 -2.16
C ALA A 178 21.10 3.44 -0.63
N ARG A 179 20.04 4.09 -0.17
CA ARG A 179 19.79 4.40 1.25
C ARG A 179 19.61 3.14 2.10
N PHE A 180 18.88 2.14 1.60
CA PHE A 180 18.57 0.91 2.34
C PHE A 180 19.57 -0.24 2.04
N GLY A 181 20.42 -0.10 1.02
CA GLY A 181 21.37 -1.15 0.61
C GLY A 181 20.72 -2.32 -0.12
N GLY A 182 19.45 -2.18 -0.54
CA GLY A 182 18.65 -3.17 -1.23
C GLY A 182 17.50 -3.74 -0.41
N PHE A 183 16.63 -4.49 -1.09
CA PHE A 183 15.42 -5.09 -0.53
C PHE A 183 15.33 -6.58 -0.86
N ASP A 184 14.76 -7.37 0.04
CA ASP A 184 14.49 -8.79 -0.22
C ASP A 184 13.31 -8.96 -1.18
N LEU A 185 12.30 -8.08 -1.08
CA LEU A 185 11.14 -8.04 -1.94
C LEU A 185 10.77 -6.58 -2.26
N ALA A 186 10.50 -6.29 -3.52
CA ALA A 186 9.86 -5.07 -3.96
C ALA A 186 8.46 -5.39 -4.52
N MET A 187 7.43 -4.81 -3.90
CA MET A 187 6.04 -4.81 -4.39
C MET A 187 5.83 -3.49 -5.12
N LEU A 188 5.80 -3.54 -6.45
CA LEU A 188 5.85 -2.33 -7.28
C LEU A 188 4.58 -2.16 -8.11
N ASP A 189 4.18 -0.90 -8.28
CA ASP A 189 3.20 -0.51 -9.28
C ASP A 189 3.65 -1.01 -10.66
N CYS A 190 2.75 -1.67 -11.34
CA CYS A 190 2.88 -2.07 -12.73
C CYS A 190 1.55 -1.74 -13.41
N GLY A 191 1.15 -0.47 -13.26
CA GLY A 191 -0.17 0.04 -13.61
C GLY A 191 -0.59 -0.31 -15.02
N GLN A 192 -1.80 -0.19 -15.39
CA GLN A 192 -2.52 -0.88 -16.47
C GLN A 192 -2.06 -0.52 -17.90
N TYR A 193 -0.78 -0.13 -18.09
CA TYR A 193 -0.05 0.00 -19.37
C TYR A 193 -0.57 1.07 -20.33
N ASP A 194 -1.17 2.14 -19.81
CA ASP A 194 -1.53 3.30 -20.62
C ASP A 194 -0.37 4.30 -20.68
N GLU A 195 0.15 4.60 -21.87
CA GLU A 195 1.26 5.53 -22.07
C GLU A 195 0.94 6.96 -21.59
N ASN A 196 -0.34 7.36 -21.56
CA ASN A 196 -0.76 8.65 -21.01
C ASN A 196 -0.54 8.75 -19.49
N TRP A 197 -0.44 7.63 -18.80
CA TRP A 197 -0.25 7.53 -17.35
C TRP A 197 1.17 7.18 -16.92
N ARG A 198 2.12 6.93 -17.85
CA ARG A 198 3.48 6.47 -17.52
C ARG A 198 4.25 7.34 -16.53
N TYR A 199 3.86 8.59 -16.35
CA TYR A 199 4.49 9.49 -15.35
C TYR A 199 3.95 9.31 -13.93
N VAL A 200 2.84 8.59 -13.77
CA VAL A 200 2.18 8.35 -12.48
C VAL A 200 1.95 6.85 -12.21
N HIS A 201 2.13 6.01 -13.24
CA HIS A 201 2.15 4.55 -13.17
C HIS A 201 3.28 4.02 -14.04
N MET A 202 3.98 2.98 -13.55
CA MET A 202 5.08 2.37 -14.28
C MET A 202 4.58 1.45 -15.38
N MET A 203 5.22 1.52 -16.55
CA MET A 203 5.14 0.49 -17.57
C MET A 203 5.95 -0.76 -17.13
N PRO A 204 5.72 -1.96 -17.71
CA PRO A 204 6.44 -3.17 -17.29
C PRO A 204 7.95 -3.04 -17.28
N GLU A 205 8.53 -2.38 -18.29
CA GLU A 205 9.97 -2.11 -18.38
C GLU A 205 10.45 -1.14 -17.31
N ASP A 206 9.63 -0.12 -16.96
CA ASP A 206 9.91 0.84 -15.90
C ASP A 206 9.88 0.14 -14.53
N THR A 207 8.92 -0.80 -14.33
CA THR A 207 8.81 -1.61 -13.10
C THR A 207 10.03 -2.52 -12.91
N ALA A 208 10.51 -3.14 -13.99
CA ALA A 208 11.72 -3.95 -13.96
C ALA A 208 12.95 -3.10 -13.63
N GLN A 209 13.09 -1.93 -14.26
CA GLN A 209 14.19 -1.00 -13.96
C GLN A 209 14.14 -0.48 -12.52
N ALA A 210 12.96 -0.17 -12.00
CA ALA A 210 12.78 0.25 -10.61
C ALA A 210 13.22 -0.84 -9.63
N ALA A 211 12.94 -2.12 -9.93
CA ALA A 211 13.39 -3.23 -9.10
C ALA A 211 14.93 -3.37 -9.09
N GLU A 212 15.57 -3.15 -10.24
CA GLU A 212 17.06 -3.12 -10.33
C GLU A 212 17.63 -1.94 -9.54
N ASP A 213 17.09 -0.75 -9.70
CA ASP A 213 17.51 0.47 -8.97
C ASP A 213 17.35 0.32 -7.46
N LEU A 214 16.28 -0.32 -7.00
CA LEU A 214 16.05 -0.69 -5.60
C LEU A 214 17.01 -1.78 -5.11
N ARG A 215 17.76 -2.43 -6.01
CA ARG A 215 18.55 -3.64 -5.71
C ARG A 215 17.71 -4.73 -5.06
N ALA A 216 16.48 -4.92 -5.56
CA ALA A 216 15.55 -5.90 -5.04
C ALA A 216 15.95 -7.32 -5.48
N ARG A 217 15.88 -8.29 -4.56
CA ARG A 217 16.16 -9.72 -4.82
C ARG A 217 14.97 -10.40 -5.50
N ALA A 218 13.76 -9.92 -5.21
CA ALA A 218 12.52 -10.39 -5.79
C ALA A 218 11.59 -9.22 -6.11
N LEU A 219 10.80 -9.36 -7.19
CA LEU A 219 9.82 -8.39 -7.64
C LEU A 219 8.43 -9.04 -7.62
N LEU A 220 7.44 -8.36 -7.03
CA LEU A 220 6.03 -8.68 -7.11
C LEU A 220 5.30 -7.49 -7.72
N PRO A 221 4.96 -7.53 -9.03
CA PRO A 221 4.18 -6.47 -9.67
C PRO A 221 2.75 -6.43 -9.13
N GLY A 222 2.23 -5.24 -8.89
CA GLY A 222 0.88 -4.99 -8.40
C GLY A 222 0.12 -3.96 -9.23
N HIS A 223 -0.96 -3.42 -8.68
CA HIS A 223 -1.87 -2.46 -9.31
C HIS A 223 -2.57 -3.02 -10.56
N VAL A 224 -2.84 -4.32 -10.58
CA VAL A 224 -3.43 -5.05 -11.71
C VAL A 224 -4.49 -6.05 -11.24
N GLY A 225 -5.26 -6.59 -12.18
CA GLY A 225 -6.07 -7.81 -12.00
C GLY A 225 -7.36 -7.65 -11.23
N LYS A 226 -7.78 -6.46 -10.79
CA LYS A 226 -9.02 -6.27 -10.03
C LYS A 226 -9.94 -5.19 -10.60
N PHE A 227 -9.41 -4.05 -10.99
CA PHE A 227 -10.17 -2.94 -11.56
C PHE A 227 -9.61 -2.57 -12.93
N ALA A 228 -10.44 -2.04 -13.84
CA ALA A 228 -10.01 -1.33 -15.04
C ALA A 228 -10.03 0.17 -14.72
N ILE A 229 -8.86 0.78 -14.56
CA ILE A 229 -8.72 2.18 -14.13
C ILE A 229 -8.04 3.04 -15.20
N ALA A 230 -7.04 2.48 -15.91
CA ALA A 230 -6.41 3.09 -17.08
C ALA A 230 -7.03 2.50 -18.36
N TYR A 231 -7.35 3.37 -19.36
CA TYR A 231 -7.98 3.02 -20.63
C TYR A 231 -7.18 3.59 -21.78
#